data_0a9f69f644acde2354362e000d461556
#
_entry.id   0a9f69f644acde2354362e000d461556
#
_cell.length_a   1.000
_cell.length_b   1.000
_cell.length_c   1.000
_cell.angle_alpha   90.00
_cell.angle_beta   90.00
_cell.angle_gamma   90.00
#
_symmetry.space_group_name_H-M   'P 1'
#
loop_
_entity.id
_entity.type
_entity.pdbx_description
1 polymer ?
#
loop_
_entity_poly.entity_id
_entity_poly.type
_entity_poly.pdbx_seq_one_letter_code
_entity_poly.pdbx_strand_id
1 'polypeptide(L)'
;MKLEIELIPAPLQYKSLNKLTTIPIWKSIKEDIFQKEGKKCWICNSETQLLQAHEFWEYDNKKHIQKLIAIHHLCLKCHMINHILFATETKVGEKVLSDNNLTKEDLIKHFCIVNNCSKEDYEAHYKKQVKIYIKRSNIENWKQDLGEYRKYVEFQKKLF
;
A
#
# COMPACT_ATOMS: atom_id res chain seq x y z
N MET A 1 5.63 -10.04 10.49
CA MET A 1 6.55 -9.65 9.41
C MET A 1 6.65 -8.13 9.38
N LYS A 2 7.80 -7.59 9.00
CA LYS A 2 8.03 -6.14 8.87
C LYS A 2 7.49 -5.59 7.52
N LEU A 3 7.66 -6.38 6.47
CA LEU A 3 7.11 -6.12 5.14
C LEU A 3 6.05 -7.18 4.85
N GLU A 4 4.84 -6.76 4.58
CA GLU A 4 3.72 -7.65 4.28
C GLU A 4 3.21 -7.44 2.84
N ILE A 5 2.46 -8.41 2.34
CA ILE A 5 1.69 -8.29 1.12
C ILE A 5 0.29 -7.83 1.53
N GLU A 6 -0.11 -6.63 1.12
CA GLU A 6 -1.42 -6.06 1.41
C GLU A 6 -2.26 -5.97 0.13
N LEU A 7 -3.13 -6.95 -0.07
CA LEU A 7 -4.00 -7.00 -1.23
C LEU A 7 -5.33 -6.31 -0.93
N ILE A 8 -5.58 -5.19 -1.61
CA ILE A 8 -6.81 -4.42 -1.46
C ILE A 8 -7.97 -5.19 -2.11
N PRO A 9 -9.04 -5.51 -1.37
CA PRO A 9 -10.22 -6.23 -1.90
C PRO A 9 -10.82 -5.54 -3.13
N ALA A 10 -11.32 -6.32 -4.08
CA ALA A 10 -11.84 -5.79 -5.35
C ALA A 10 -12.89 -4.67 -5.18
N PRO A 11 -13.88 -4.73 -4.24
CA PRO A 11 -14.86 -3.65 -4.05
C PRO A 11 -14.27 -2.35 -3.49
N LEU A 12 -13.03 -2.38 -3.00
CA LEU A 12 -12.31 -1.24 -2.40
C LEU A 12 -11.23 -0.67 -3.31
N GLN A 13 -10.98 -1.30 -4.45
CA GLN A 13 -10.06 -0.76 -5.45
C GLN A 13 -10.52 0.63 -5.90
N TYR A 14 -9.56 1.53 -6.14
CA TYR A 14 -9.81 2.93 -6.52
C TYR A 14 -10.51 3.82 -5.47
N LYS A 15 -10.64 3.35 -4.23
CA LYS A 15 -11.22 4.11 -3.10
C LYS A 15 -10.15 4.58 -2.10
N SER A 16 -8.95 4.89 -2.57
CA SER A 16 -7.86 5.39 -1.73
C SER A 16 -8.09 6.87 -1.34
N LEU A 17 -7.47 7.32 -0.25
CA LEU A 17 -7.51 8.72 0.17
C LEU A 17 -6.96 9.65 -0.93
N ASN A 18 -5.92 9.22 -1.63
CA ASN A 18 -5.39 9.95 -2.80
C ASN A 18 -6.47 10.22 -3.87
N LYS A 19 -7.42 9.30 -4.08
CA LYS A 19 -8.54 9.48 -5.01
C LYS A 19 -9.66 10.34 -4.44
N LEU A 20 -9.76 10.43 -3.13
CA LEU A 20 -10.78 11.20 -2.41
C LEU A 20 -10.34 12.63 -2.12
N THR A 21 -9.09 12.99 -2.37
CA THR A 21 -8.53 14.32 -2.13
C THR A 21 -8.01 14.97 -3.41
N THR A 22 -7.89 16.29 -3.40
CA THR A 22 -7.26 17.04 -4.49
C THR A 22 -5.74 16.87 -4.50
N ILE A 23 -5.11 17.13 -5.64
CA ILE A 23 -3.64 17.08 -5.78
C ILE A 23 -2.92 17.94 -4.75
N PRO A 24 -3.33 19.20 -4.47
CA PRO A 24 -2.67 20.02 -3.44
C PRO A 24 -2.76 19.40 -2.04
N ILE A 25 -3.91 18.87 -1.66
CA ILE A 25 -4.10 18.21 -0.35
C ILE A 25 -3.20 16.96 -0.25
N TRP A 26 -3.18 16.14 -1.29
CA TRP A 26 -2.32 14.96 -1.31
C TRP A 26 -0.82 15.32 -1.24
N LYS A 27 -0.40 16.40 -1.90
CA LYS A 27 0.97 16.93 -1.78
C LYS A 27 1.28 17.38 -0.35
N SER A 28 0.37 18.08 0.32
CA SER A 28 0.53 18.50 1.72
C SER A 28 0.70 17.29 2.64
N ILE A 29 -0.13 16.26 2.49
CA ILE A 29 -0.01 15.01 3.28
C ILE A 29 1.38 14.39 3.10
N LYS A 30 1.88 14.30 1.87
CA LYS A 30 3.21 13.75 1.60
C LYS A 30 4.33 14.59 2.22
N GLU A 31 4.22 15.90 2.15
CA GLU A 31 5.22 16.80 2.76
C GLU A 31 5.24 16.66 4.27
N ASP A 32 4.07 16.60 4.93
CA ASP A 32 3.96 16.37 6.37
C ASP A 32 4.63 15.06 6.80
N ILE A 33 4.53 14.00 5.98
CA ILE A 33 5.20 12.72 6.23
C ILE A 33 6.72 12.90 6.10
N PHE A 34 7.22 13.58 5.06
CA PHE A 34 8.65 13.86 4.92
C PHE A 34 9.24 14.66 6.08
N GLN A 35 8.50 15.65 6.58
CA GLN A 35 8.94 16.43 7.74
C GLN A 35 9.04 15.57 9.02
N LYS A 36 8.13 14.61 9.20
CA LYS A 36 8.08 13.75 10.39
C LYS A 36 9.06 12.58 10.34
N GLU A 37 9.20 11.94 9.18
CA GLU A 37 9.87 10.64 9.03
C GLU A 37 11.20 10.71 8.28
N GLY A 38 11.48 11.85 7.64
CA GLY A 38 12.64 12.00 6.76
C GLY A 38 12.45 11.29 5.40
N LYS A 39 13.47 11.40 4.54
CA LYS A 39 13.44 10.84 3.18
C LYS A 39 13.96 9.40 3.14
N LYS A 40 13.29 8.50 3.84
CA LYS A 40 13.63 7.07 3.89
C LYS A 40 12.38 6.20 3.84
N CYS A 41 12.55 4.97 3.38
CA CYS A 41 11.48 3.99 3.39
C CYS A 41 11.10 3.60 4.81
N TRP A 42 9.83 3.74 5.17
CA TRP A 42 9.32 3.38 6.49
C TRP A 42 9.57 1.91 6.87
N ILE A 43 9.54 1.01 5.89
CA ILE A 43 9.68 -0.44 6.13
C ILE A 43 11.14 -0.87 6.18
N CYS A 44 11.93 -0.61 5.12
CA CYS A 44 13.30 -1.13 5.01
C CYS A 44 14.38 -0.12 5.37
N ASN A 45 14.01 1.12 5.68
CA ASN A 45 14.90 2.26 6.00
C ASN A 45 15.86 2.66 4.87
N SER A 46 15.68 2.16 3.65
CA SER A 46 16.52 2.59 2.52
C SER A 46 16.30 4.07 2.22
N GLU A 47 17.41 4.79 2.08
CA GLU A 47 17.41 6.17 1.62
C GLU A 47 17.35 6.18 0.09
N THR A 48 16.30 6.77 -0.46
CA THR A 48 16.11 6.92 -1.90
C THR A 48 15.29 8.16 -2.20
N GLN A 49 15.53 8.75 -3.36
CA GLN A 49 14.74 9.90 -3.82
C GLN A 49 13.37 9.49 -4.38
N LEU A 50 13.19 8.21 -4.72
CA LEU A 50 11.95 7.68 -5.29
C LEU A 50 11.11 7.01 -4.20
N LEU A 51 10.51 7.84 -3.34
CA LEU A 51 9.58 7.39 -2.31
C LEU A 51 8.14 7.63 -2.75
N GLN A 52 7.28 6.66 -2.48
CA GLN A 52 5.85 6.69 -2.79
C GLN A 52 5.04 6.62 -1.49
N ALA A 53 4.08 7.52 -1.34
CA ALA A 53 3.17 7.45 -0.21
C ALA A 53 2.25 6.25 -0.36
N HIS A 54 2.17 5.42 0.69
CA HIS A 54 1.37 4.22 0.77
C HIS A 54 0.44 4.29 1.97
N GLU A 55 -0.82 3.93 1.75
CA GLU A 55 -1.88 3.91 2.75
C GLU A 55 -1.92 2.54 3.42
N PHE A 56 -1.80 2.49 4.75
CA PHE A 56 -1.90 1.26 5.54
C PHE A 56 -3.30 1.10 6.09
N TRP A 57 -3.90 -0.07 5.82
CA TRP A 57 -5.29 -0.34 6.12
C TRP A 57 -5.47 -1.51 7.09
N GLU A 58 -6.33 -1.34 8.06
CA GLU A 58 -6.83 -2.42 8.91
C GLU A 58 -8.22 -2.86 8.46
N TYR A 59 -8.52 -4.15 8.59
CA TYR A 59 -9.78 -4.73 8.12
C TYR A 59 -10.52 -5.44 9.25
N ASP A 60 -11.70 -4.93 9.63
CA ASP A 60 -12.66 -5.66 10.44
C ASP A 60 -13.57 -6.49 9.52
N ASN A 61 -13.25 -7.77 9.36
CA ASN A 61 -14.00 -8.67 8.49
C ASN A 61 -15.41 -9.00 9.02
N LYS A 62 -15.72 -8.75 10.29
CA LYS A 62 -17.06 -8.97 10.89
C LYS A 62 -17.97 -7.77 10.64
N LYS A 63 -17.43 -6.57 10.79
CA LYS A 63 -18.18 -5.32 10.61
C LYS A 63 -18.10 -4.80 9.17
N HIS A 64 -17.29 -5.44 8.33
CA HIS A 64 -16.97 -5.03 6.97
C HIS A 64 -16.44 -3.59 6.92
N ILE A 65 -15.49 -3.27 7.79
CA ILE A 65 -14.86 -1.95 7.86
C ILE A 65 -13.41 -2.05 7.41
N GLN A 66 -13.03 -1.20 6.45
CA GLN A 66 -11.65 -0.90 6.10
C GLN A 66 -11.27 0.42 6.76
N LYS A 67 -10.30 0.40 7.68
CA LYS A 67 -9.87 1.58 8.44
C LYS A 67 -8.46 2.01 8.00
N LEU A 68 -8.32 3.27 7.62
CA LEU A 68 -7.01 3.88 7.36
C LEU A 68 -6.30 4.16 8.68
N ILE A 69 -5.17 3.50 8.90
CA ILE A 69 -4.42 3.61 10.17
C ILE A 69 -3.18 4.47 10.04
N ALA A 70 -2.55 4.50 8.86
CA ALA A 70 -1.36 5.31 8.62
C ALA A 70 -1.13 5.54 7.13
N ILE A 71 -0.32 6.55 6.82
CA ILE A 71 0.29 6.77 5.50
C ILE A 71 1.78 6.97 5.73
N HIS A 72 2.60 6.19 5.04
CA HIS A 72 4.05 6.26 5.14
C HIS A 72 4.68 6.29 3.75
N HIS A 73 5.92 6.78 3.65
CA HIS A 73 6.69 6.70 2.43
C HIS A 73 7.41 5.36 2.31
N LEU A 74 7.24 4.71 1.17
CA LEU A 74 7.89 3.45 0.84
C LEU A 74 8.80 3.61 -0.38
N CYS A 75 9.93 2.89 -0.39
CA CYS A 75 10.69 2.71 -1.61
C CYS A 75 9.91 1.85 -2.62
N LEU A 76 10.27 1.94 -3.90
CA LEU A 76 9.57 1.23 -4.97
C LEU A 76 9.43 -0.27 -4.71
N LYS A 77 10.49 -0.95 -4.23
CA LYS A 77 10.43 -2.39 -3.95
C LYS A 77 9.42 -2.73 -2.85
N CYS A 78 9.45 -2.03 -1.72
CA CYS A 78 8.47 -2.25 -0.65
C CYS A 78 7.05 -1.95 -1.12
N HIS A 79 6.83 -0.86 -1.87
CA HIS A 79 5.53 -0.49 -2.40
C HIS A 79 4.98 -1.53 -3.40
N MET A 80 5.83 -2.03 -4.32
CA MET A 80 5.42 -3.05 -5.28
C MET A 80 5.14 -4.40 -4.62
N ILE A 81 5.81 -4.74 -3.51
CA ILE A 81 5.53 -5.96 -2.74
C ILE A 81 4.17 -5.86 -2.02
N ASN A 82 3.83 -4.71 -1.43
CA ASN A 82 2.49 -4.52 -0.87
C ASN A 82 1.41 -4.73 -1.94
N HIS A 83 1.67 -4.29 -3.17
CA HIS A 83 0.76 -4.42 -4.32
C HIS A 83 1.22 -5.49 -5.31
N ILE A 84 1.69 -6.65 -4.83
CA ILE A 84 2.37 -7.66 -5.67
C ILE A 84 1.52 -8.13 -6.86
N LEU A 85 0.21 -8.29 -6.70
CA LEU A 85 -0.67 -8.66 -7.83
C LEU A 85 -0.71 -7.57 -8.90
N PHE A 86 -0.77 -6.29 -8.51
CA PHE A 86 -0.64 -5.20 -9.48
C PHE A 86 0.72 -5.25 -10.17
N ALA A 87 1.79 -5.42 -9.40
CA ALA A 87 3.16 -5.39 -9.93
C ALA A 87 3.45 -6.51 -10.92
N THR A 88 2.86 -7.71 -10.73
CA THR A 88 3.23 -8.92 -11.50
C THR A 88 2.13 -9.49 -12.39
N GLU A 89 0.88 -9.01 -12.25
CA GLU A 89 -0.25 -9.55 -13.00
C GLU A 89 -0.93 -8.47 -13.88
N THR A 90 -0.36 -7.25 -13.94
CA THR A 90 -0.87 -6.19 -14.81
C THR A 90 0.23 -5.64 -15.72
N LYS A 91 -0.11 -5.33 -16.98
CA LYS A 91 0.82 -4.71 -17.94
C LYS A 91 1.43 -3.41 -17.42
N VAL A 92 0.67 -2.64 -16.64
CA VAL A 92 1.16 -1.37 -16.05
C VAL A 92 2.18 -1.65 -14.96
N GLY A 93 1.93 -2.61 -14.07
CA GLY A 93 2.86 -3.01 -13.03
C GLY A 93 4.14 -3.61 -13.59
N GLU A 94 4.04 -4.54 -14.55
CA GLU A 94 5.18 -5.11 -15.26
C GLU A 94 6.03 -4.03 -15.94
N LYS A 95 5.38 -3.04 -16.58
CA LYS A 95 6.10 -1.90 -17.16
C LYS A 95 6.82 -1.08 -16.10
N VAL A 96 6.21 -0.81 -14.95
CA VAL A 96 6.87 -0.09 -13.85
C VAL A 96 8.11 -0.85 -13.37
N LEU A 97 8.02 -2.17 -13.23
CA LEU A 97 9.18 -3.00 -12.86
C LEU A 97 10.28 -2.91 -13.92
N SER A 98 9.94 -3.10 -15.18
CA SER A 98 10.88 -3.04 -16.31
C SER A 98 11.57 -1.67 -16.43
N ASP A 99 10.82 -0.57 -16.35
CA ASP A 99 11.35 0.79 -16.41
C ASP A 99 12.35 1.10 -15.27
N ASN A 100 12.28 0.33 -14.18
CA ASN A 100 13.18 0.45 -13.02
C ASN A 100 14.21 -0.70 -12.92
N ASN A 101 14.38 -1.50 -13.98
CA ASN A 101 15.26 -2.67 -14.01
C ASN A 101 15.01 -3.65 -12.86
N LEU A 102 13.74 -3.88 -12.52
CA LEU A 102 13.29 -4.80 -11.48
C LEU A 102 12.55 -5.98 -12.08
N THR A 103 12.71 -7.14 -11.46
CA THR A 103 11.99 -8.36 -11.75
C THR A 103 11.13 -8.80 -10.56
N LYS A 104 10.22 -9.73 -10.78
CA LYS A 104 9.48 -10.39 -9.68
C LYS A 104 10.43 -11.05 -8.67
N GLU A 105 11.51 -11.65 -9.16
CA GLU A 105 12.51 -12.30 -8.30
C GLU A 105 13.26 -11.28 -7.42
N ASP A 106 13.52 -10.07 -7.92
CA ASP A 106 14.12 -8.99 -7.11
C ASP A 106 13.18 -8.54 -5.98
N LEU A 107 11.87 -8.53 -6.22
CA LEU A 107 10.88 -8.26 -5.18
C LEU A 107 10.87 -9.35 -4.13
N ILE A 108 10.89 -10.64 -4.54
CA ILE A 108 10.94 -11.79 -3.62
C ILE A 108 12.20 -11.74 -2.75
N LYS A 109 13.36 -11.52 -3.36
CA LYS A 109 14.63 -11.35 -2.64
C LYS A 109 14.55 -10.21 -1.63
N HIS A 110 14.00 -9.05 -2.04
CA HIS A 110 13.85 -7.91 -1.13
C HIS A 110 12.92 -8.24 0.05
N PHE A 111 11.79 -8.93 -0.20
CA PHE A 111 10.90 -9.40 0.86
C PHE A 111 11.63 -10.29 1.87
N CYS A 112 12.38 -11.27 1.36
CA CYS A 112 13.14 -12.20 2.21
C CYS A 112 14.20 -11.48 3.05
N ILE A 113 14.96 -10.54 2.45
CA ILE A 113 15.95 -9.74 3.17
C ILE A 113 15.31 -8.90 4.27
N VAL A 114 14.23 -8.16 3.95
CA VAL A 114 13.56 -7.26 4.92
C VAL A 114 12.95 -8.03 6.09
N ASN A 115 12.44 -9.22 5.83
CA ASN A 115 11.79 -10.06 6.83
C ASN A 115 12.72 -11.10 7.48
N ASN A 116 13.97 -11.21 7.02
CA ASN A 116 14.92 -12.26 7.44
C ASN A 116 14.27 -13.65 7.35
N CYS A 117 13.74 -14.00 6.18
CA CYS A 117 12.99 -15.24 5.95
C CYS A 117 13.40 -15.90 4.63
N SER A 118 12.95 -17.14 4.41
CA SER A 118 13.22 -17.90 3.20
C SER A 118 12.24 -17.58 2.07
N LYS A 119 12.51 -18.09 0.88
CA LYS A 119 11.59 -18.01 -0.26
C LYS A 119 10.30 -18.81 -0.01
N GLU A 120 10.41 -19.95 0.67
CA GLU A 120 9.29 -20.78 1.07
C GLU A 120 8.36 -20.02 2.02
N ASP A 121 8.92 -19.23 2.95
CA ASP A 121 8.15 -18.36 3.85
C ASP A 121 7.41 -17.27 3.06
N TYR A 122 8.06 -16.66 2.05
CA TYR A 122 7.41 -15.72 1.14
C TYR A 122 6.24 -16.39 0.41
N GLU A 123 6.44 -17.59 -0.15
CA GLU A 123 5.39 -18.29 -0.88
C GLU A 123 4.20 -18.66 0.03
N ALA A 124 4.48 -19.09 1.25
CA ALA A 124 3.44 -19.37 2.24
C ALA A 124 2.65 -18.11 2.60
N HIS A 125 3.37 -16.99 2.82
CA HIS A 125 2.76 -15.69 3.09
C HIS A 125 1.90 -15.22 1.90
N TYR A 126 2.44 -15.27 0.68
CA TYR A 126 1.70 -14.92 -0.54
C TYR A 126 0.40 -15.71 -0.69
N LYS A 127 0.48 -17.04 -0.58
CA LYS A 127 -0.70 -17.92 -0.66
C LYS A 127 -1.75 -17.56 0.41
N LYS A 128 -1.31 -17.24 1.62
CA LYS A 128 -2.20 -16.78 2.71
C LYS A 128 -2.90 -15.47 2.35
N GLN A 129 -2.15 -14.48 1.86
CA GLN A 129 -2.70 -13.17 1.53
C GLN A 129 -3.67 -13.23 0.33
N VAL A 130 -3.38 -14.06 -0.67
CA VAL A 130 -4.31 -14.29 -1.80
C VAL A 130 -5.63 -14.90 -1.30
N LYS A 131 -5.59 -15.89 -0.38
CA LYS A 131 -6.81 -16.44 0.22
C LYS A 131 -7.63 -15.39 0.99
N ILE A 132 -6.96 -14.51 1.73
CA ILE A 132 -7.61 -13.39 2.44
C ILE A 132 -8.23 -12.42 1.44
N TYR A 133 -7.49 -12.06 0.39
CA TYR A 133 -7.97 -11.19 -0.69
C TYR A 133 -9.25 -11.71 -1.33
N ILE A 134 -9.27 -13.01 -1.71
CA ILE A 134 -10.45 -13.64 -2.32
C ILE A 134 -11.66 -13.57 -1.37
N LYS A 135 -11.47 -13.93 -0.10
CA LYS A 135 -12.55 -13.85 0.90
C LYS A 135 -13.10 -12.44 1.07
N ARG A 136 -12.22 -11.44 1.18
CA ARG A 136 -12.61 -10.03 1.33
C ARG A 136 -13.23 -9.45 0.07
N SER A 137 -12.81 -9.92 -1.11
CA SER A 137 -13.36 -9.47 -2.39
C SER A 137 -14.79 -9.93 -2.65
N ASN A 138 -15.25 -10.97 -1.96
CA ASN A 138 -16.63 -11.44 -2.01
C ASN A 138 -17.58 -10.66 -1.06
N ILE A 139 -17.07 -9.69 -0.31
CA ILE A 139 -17.87 -8.82 0.57
C ILE A 139 -18.17 -7.54 -0.20
N GLU A 140 -19.43 -7.30 -0.54
CA GLU A 140 -19.82 -6.15 -1.39
C GLU A 140 -19.96 -4.83 -0.63
N ASN A 141 -20.33 -4.89 0.66
CA ASN A 141 -20.75 -3.72 1.45
C ASN A 141 -19.70 -3.23 2.45
N TRP A 142 -18.44 -3.13 2.01
CA TRP A 142 -17.39 -2.51 2.80
C TRP A 142 -17.66 -1.05 3.09
N LYS A 143 -17.47 -0.66 4.36
CA LYS A 143 -17.43 0.74 4.79
C LYS A 143 -15.98 1.17 4.99
N GLN A 144 -15.68 2.43 4.65
CA GLN A 144 -14.36 2.99 4.90
C GLN A 144 -14.40 3.92 6.11
N ASP A 145 -13.46 3.71 7.02
CA ASP A 145 -13.14 4.64 8.11
C ASP A 145 -11.78 5.27 7.81
N LEU A 146 -11.77 6.56 7.51
CA LEU A 146 -10.57 7.32 7.20
C LEU A 146 -9.82 7.80 8.46
N GLY A 147 -10.33 7.48 9.66
CA GLY A 147 -9.71 7.90 10.91
C GLY A 147 -9.45 9.41 10.96
N GLU A 148 -8.26 9.79 11.40
CA GLU A 148 -7.82 11.19 11.47
C GLU A 148 -7.69 11.87 10.10
N TYR A 149 -7.56 11.09 9.02
CA TYR A 149 -7.43 11.61 7.65
C TYR A 149 -8.74 12.11 7.05
N ARG A 150 -9.88 11.83 7.70
CA ARG A 150 -11.21 12.33 7.30
C ARG A 150 -11.24 13.85 7.17
N LYS A 151 -10.50 14.56 8.03
CA LYS A 151 -10.38 16.03 8.02
C LYS A 151 -9.98 16.60 6.65
N TYR A 152 -9.16 15.90 5.89
CA TYR A 152 -8.70 16.34 4.56
C TYR A 152 -9.82 16.28 3.51
N VAL A 153 -10.67 15.25 3.59
CA VAL A 153 -11.82 15.10 2.70
C VAL A 153 -12.92 16.12 3.05
N GLU A 154 -13.15 16.38 4.34
CA GLU A 154 -14.13 17.36 4.81
C GLU A 154 -13.71 18.80 4.50
N PHE A 155 -12.41 19.10 4.62
CA PHE A 155 -11.86 20.40 4.26
C PHE A 155 -12.12 20.70 2.77
N GLN A 156 -11.89 19.74 1.90
CA GLN A 156 -12.13 19.88 0.47
C GLN A 156 -13.59 20.21 0.17
N LYS A 157 -14.56 19.56 0.85
CA LYS A 157 -16.00 19.81 0.64
C LYS A 157 -16.46 21.22 1.07
N LYS A 158 -15.67 21.91 1.88
CA LYS A 158 -15.95 23.30 2.31
C LYS A 158 -15.39 24.34 1.36
N LEU A 159 -14.52 23.94 0.42
CA LEU A 159 -13.90 24.84 -0.56
C LEU A 159 -14.69 24.90 -1.88
N PHE A 160 -15.65 23.99 -2.08
CA PHE A 160 -16.54 23.90 -3.24
C PHE A 160 -17.98 23.76 -2.79
#